data_feba4f1f80a2b271f9b8fb8c500124db
#
_entry.id   feba4f1f80a2b271f9b8fb8c500124db
#
_cell.length_a   1.000
_cell.length_b   1.000
_cell.length_c   1.000
_cell.angle_alpha   90.00
_cell.angle_beta   90.00
_cell.angle_gamma   90.00
#
_symmetry.space_group_name_H-M   'P 1'
#
loop_
_entity.id
_entity.type
_entity.pdbx_description
1 polymer ?
#
loop_
_entity_poly.entity_id
_entity_poly.type
_entity_poly.pdbx_seq_one_letter_code
_entity_poly.pdbx_strand_id
1 'polypeptide(L)' 'MKFEITYYDSLKSREQTIRLTGINEVKVKENFISSYDQRHYPFKSIRAI' A
#
# COMPACT_ATOMS: atom_id res chain seq x y z
N MET A 1 10.01 -9.67 6.32
CA MET A 1 8.66 -10.19 6.03
C MET A 1 8.11 -9.48 4.79
N LYS A 2 7.34 -10.21 4.01
CA LYS A 2 6.73 -9.65 2.80
C LYS A 2 5.26 -9.35 3.05
N PHE A 3 4.81 -8.23 2.51
CA PHE A 3 3.42 -7.80 2.63
C PHE A 3 2.90 -7.37 1.27
N GLU A 4 1.59 -7.49 1.11
CA GLU A 4 0.90 -7.10 -0.09
C GLU A 4 -0.07 -5.98 0.27
N ILE A 5 0.07 -4.82 -0.38
CA ILE A 5 -0.79 -3.68 -0.14
C ILE A 5 -1.69 -3.47 -1.34
N THR A 6 -2.97 -3.32 -1.07
CA THR A 6 -3.96 -2.95 -2.07
C THR A 6 -4.35 -1.50 -1.85
N TYR A 7 -4.33 -0.73 -2.91
CA TYR A 7 -4.72 0.68 -2.87
C TYR A 7 -5.52 1.02 -4.12
N TYR A 8 -6.22 2.13 -4.08
CA TYR A 8 -6.99 2.59 -5.24
C TYR A 8 -6.15 3.62 -6.01
N ASP A 9 -5.99 3.40 -7.31
CA ASP A 9 -5.29 4.32 -8.19
C ASP A 9 -6.34 5.20 -8.88
N SER A 10 -6.53 6.42 -8.36
CA SER A 10 -7.55 7.31 -8.89
C SER A 10 -7.21 7.85 -10.28
N LEU A 11 -5.92 7.84 -10.65
CA LEU A 11 -5.52 8.28 -11.98
C LEU A 11 -5.89 7.25 -13.04
N LYS A 12 -5.85 5.97 -12.68
CA LYS A 12 -6.25 4.87 -13.57
C LYS A 12 -7.64 4.36 -13.28
N SER A 13 -8.29 4.87 -12.23
CA SER A 13 -9.63 4.50 -11.80
C SER A 13 -9.77 3.00 -11.54
N ARG A 14 -8.78 2.42 -10.87
CA ARG A 14 -8.82 1.00 -10.52
C ARG A 14 -7.93 0.70 -9.34
N GLU A 15 -8.18 -0.45 -8.71
CA GLU A 15 -7.33 -0.91 -7.61
C GLU A 15 -6.03 -1.48 -8.15
N GLN A 16 -4.97 -1.27 -7.37
CA GLN A 16 -3.65 -1.79 -7.67
C GLN A 16 -3.14 -2.53 -6.43
N THR A 17 -2.27 -3.51 -6.67
CA THR A 17 -1.66 -4.27 -5.59
C THR A 17 -0.15 -4.24 -5.78
N ILE A 18 0.58 -3.94 -4.70
CA ILE A 18 2.04 -3.93 -4.71
C ILE A 18 2.55 -4.77 -3.55
N ARG A 19 3.79 -5.25 -3.68
CA ARG A 19 4.44 -6.04 -2.64
C ARG A 19 5.60 -5.26 -2.06
N LEU A 20 5.66 -5.20 -0.73
CA LEU A 20 6.69 -4.49 0.00
C LEU A 20 7.26 -5.39 1.08
N THR A 21 8.52 -5.18 1.42
CA THR A 21 9.19 -5.91 2.49
C THR A 21 9.41 -4.97 3.66
N GLY A 22 9.20 -5.46 4.87
CA GLY A 22 9.41 -4.66 6.06
C GLY A 22 9.41 -5.49 7.32
N ILE A 23 9.64 -4.83 8.44
CA ILE A 23 9.76 -5.47 9.75
C ILE A 23 8.40 -5.98 10.23
N ASN A 24 7.37 -5.16 10.08
CA ASN A 24 6.02 -5.51 10.47
C ASN A 24 5.01 -4.72 9.64
N GLU A 25 3.74 -5.07 9.83
CA GLU A 25 2.65 -4.49 9.06
C GLU A 25 2.55 -2.97 9.23
N VAL A 26 2.72 -2.49 10.46
CA VAL A 26 2.60 -1.06 10.75
C VAL A 26 3.67 -0.27 9.99
N LYS A 27 4.91 -0.74 10.00
CA LYS A 27 6.01 -0.06 9.33
C LYS A 27 5.84 -0.05 7.82
N VAL A 28 5.37 -1.15 7.25
CA VAL A 28 5.13 -1.24 5.81
C VAL A 28 4.01 -0.28 5.40
N LYS A 29 2.94 -0.22 6.19
CA LYS A 29 1.85 0.71 5.93
C LYS A 29 2.33 2.16 6.00
N GLU A 30 3.13 2.50 7.02
CA GLU A 30 3.67 3.85 7.16
C GLU A 30 4.55 4.22 5.96
N ASN A 31 5.38 3.29 5.49
CA ASN A 31 6.20 3.53 4.32
C ASN A 31 5.35 3.80 3.08
N PHE A 32 4.30 3.03 2.90
CA PHE A 32 3.38 3.24 1.78
C PHE A 32 2.75 4.63 1.86
N ILE A 33 2.21 5.00 3.03
CA ILE A 33 1.53 6.27 3.21
C ILE A 33 2.47 7.46 2.98
N SER A 34 3.74 7.30 3.38
CA SER A 34 4.74 8.35 3.17
C SER A 34 5.16 8.49 1.71
N SER A 35 5.13 7.40 0.95
CA SER A 35 5.61 7.37 -0.43
C SER A 35 4.53 7.67 -1.45
N TYR A 36 3.28 7.39 -1.14
CA TYR A 36 2.15 7.56 -2.05
C TYR A 36 1.22 8.65 -1.54
N ASP A 37 0.83 9.55 -2.44
CA ASP A 37 -0.12 10.61 -2.11
C ASP A 37 -1.49 10.00 -1.88
N GLN A 38 -1.98 10.06 -0.64
CA GLN A 38 -3.24 9.43 -0.27
C GLN A 38 -4.45 10.07 -0.96
N ARG A 39 -4.29 11.24 -1.53
CA ARG A 39 -5.35 11.86 -2.32
C ARG A 39 -5.52 11.18 -3.67
N HIS A 40 -4.43 10.62 -4.22
CA HIS A 40 -4.46 9.94 -5.51
C HIS A 40 -4.39 8.43 -5.38
N TYR A 41 -3.78 7.93 -4.29
CA TYR A 41 -3.55 6.50 -4.08
C TYR A 41 -3.96 6.09 -2.67
N PRO A 42 -5.26 6.20 -2.33
CA PRO A 42 -5.69 5.87 -0.97
C PRO A 42 -5.46 4.40 -0.64
N PHE A 43 -4.91 4.19 0.55
CA PHE A 43 -4.68 2.85 1.09
C PHE A 43 -6.00 2.13 1.32
N LYS A 44 -6.06 0.85 0.97
CA LYS A 44 -7.24 0.03 1.22
C LYS A 44 -6.98 -1.08 2.22
N SER A 45 -5.98 -1.92 1.95
CA SER A 45 -5.71 -3.05 2.83
C SER A 45 -4.26 -3.51 2.73
N ILE A 46 -3.85 -4.28 3.72
CA ILE A 46 -2.51 -4.89 3.76
C ILE A 46 -2.64 -6.30 4.34
N ARG A 47 -1.83 -7.21 3.80
CA ARG A 47 -1.76 -8.57 4.33
C ARG A 47 -0.34 -9.10 4.22
N ALA A 48 0.01 -10.02 5.12
CA ALA A 48 1.29 -10.73 5.06
C ALA A 48 1.20 -11.84 4.00
N ILE A 49 2.30 -12.04 3.29
CA ILE A 49 2.39 -13.09 2.28
C ILE A 49 3.63 -13.94 2.47
#